data_1c7f6cebbe4955e1e4823f7bfd10d583
#
_entry.id   1c7f6cebbe4955e1e4823f7bfd10d583
#
_cell.length_a   1.000
_cell.length_b   1.000
_cell.length_c   1.000
_cell.angle_alpha   90.00
_cell.angle_beta   90.00
_cell.angle_gamma   90.00
#
_symmetry.space_group_name_H-M   'P 1'
#
loop_
_entity.id
_entity.type
_entity.pdbx_description
1 polymer ?
#
loop_
_entity_poly.entity_id
_entity_poly.type
_entity_poly.pdbx_seq_one_letter_code
_entity_poly.pdbx_strand_id
1 'polypeptide(L)'
;EYYKEHTDPDVVIVSEAWHELFLSSKLRNNIWPVGSKELFKTVLKDREIISPEPYRLNAYFNQRVNLIQAFDMLINDVDEEVESKPINLDLGKADQIYGYNLVSQVKQQMKKDKVVVFQPFGSGVKIDGNFVFDESGRSFELSDVFRIVDDLSKDYAVILMTNLKIPTDRPMGAAIPEGASLLQWTGVVNAADYFLGCDSMGQHFAHALGKPATVVIGSTFPENISYPGNKDFTIIDNGKENRVYVPYRVTSDPASERHNEDNMILNDENYKKIMNSITDKLGKPSSAGSQLPLANNIKPNLFNTKKNKKVIGEK
;
A
#
# COMPACT_ATOMS: atom_id res chain seq x y z
N GLU A 1 -8.61 18.53 -5.92
CA GLU A 1 -8.08 19.29 -7.09
C GLU A 1 -9.03 20.37 -7.58
N TYR A 2 -10.34 20.14 -7.62
CA TYR A 2 -11.34 21.15 -7.95
C TYR A 2 -11.14 22.44 -7.15
N TYR A 3 -11.11 22.32 -5.79
CA TYR A 3 -10.91 23.45 -4.91
C TYR A 3 -9.53 24.12 -5.08
N LYS A 4 -8.51 23.36 -5.43
CA LYS A 4 -7.16 23.86 -5.70
C LYS A 4 -7.11 24.69 -6.99
N GLU A 5 -7.79 24.25 -8.03
CA GLU A 5 -7.86 24.97 -9.33
C GLU A 5 -8.68 26.25 -9.23
N HIS A 6 -9.70 26.26 -8.35
CA HIS A 6 -10.55 27.43 -8.13
C HIS A 6 -10.01 28.38 -7.06
N THR A 7 -8.74 28.18 -6.65
CA THR A 7 -8.00 29.10 -5.77
C THR A 7 -8.74 29.48 -4.48
N ASP A 8 -9.47 28.55 -3.87
CA ASP A 8 -10.00 28.77 -2.53
C ASP A 8 -8.88 28.53 -1.51
N PRO A 9 -8.24 29.58 -0.98
CA PRO A 9 -7.17 29.44 0.02
C PRO A 9 -7.67 28.90 1.34
N ASP A 10 -8.99 28.80 1.51
CA ASP A 10 -9.64 28.43 2.75
C ASP A 10 -10.09 26.97 2.84
N VAL A 11 -9.74 26.14 1.86
CA VAL A 11 -10.00 24.69 1.94
C VAL A 11 -9.14 24.07 3.03
N VAL A 12 -9.79 23.41 3.98
CA VAL A 12 -9.16 22.66 5.07
C VAL A 12 -9.51 21.19 4.92
N ILE A 13 -8.49 20.34 4.93
CA ILE A 13 -8.66 18.89 4.88
C ILE A 13 -8.41 18.33 6.28
N VAL A 14 -9.41 17.69 6.85
CA VAL A 14 -9.30 17.03 8.16
C VAL A 14 -9.16 15.54 7.93
N SER A 15 -8.08 14.95 8.44
CA SER A 15 -7.77 13.53 8.26
C SER A 15 -7.71 12.81 9.60
N GLU A 16 -8.37 11.66 9.70
CA GLU A 16 -8.27 10.78 10.87
C GLU A 16 -6.91 10.06 10.92
N ALA A 17 -6.33 9.79 9.75
CA ALA A 17 -5.07 9.08 9.62
C ALA A 17 -4.29 9.54 8.39
N TRP A 18 -3.02 9.20 8.32
CA TRP A 18 -2.17 9.34 7.14
C TRP A 18 -1.94 10.77 6.66
N HIS A 19 -2.17 11.77 7.53
CA HIS A 19 -1.93 13.18 7.21
C HIS A 19 -0.48 13.47 6.79
N GLU A 20 0.47 12.66 7.24
CA GLU A 20 1.88 12.75 6.85
C GLU A 20 2.12 12.60 5.35
N LEU A 21 1.25 11.93 4.60
CA LEU A 21 1.36 11.80 3.13
C LEU A 21 1.33 13.16 2.42
N PHE A 22 0.76 14.18 3.05
CA PHE A 22 0.61 15.51 2.49
C PHE A 22 1.73 16.48 2.90
N LEU A 23 2.62 16.07 3.81
CA LEU A 23 3.66 16.98 4.36
C LEU A 23 4.65 17.48 3.31
N SER A 24 4.88 16.71 2.25
CA SER A 24 5.70 17.12 1.11
C SER A 24 4.92 17.81 -0.01
N SER A 25 3.58 17.86 0.10
CA SER A 25 2.71 18.45 -0.90
C SER A 25 2.50 19.96 -0.68
N LYS A 26 1.95 20.63 -1.70
CA LYS A 26 1.50 22.02 -1.58
C LYS A 26 0.36 22.20 -0.57
N LEU A 27 -0.34 21.10 -0.24
CA LEU A 27 -1.47 21.11 0.69
C LEU A 27 -1.06 20.98 2.16
N ARG A 28 0.22 20.86 2.46
CA ARG A 28 0.72 20.62 3.83
C ARG A 28 0.17 21.57 4.90
N ASN A 29 -0.09 22.81 4.53
CA ASN A 29 -0.61 23.82 5.45
C ASN A 29 -2.14 23.77 5.60
N ASN A 30 -2.82 22.97 4.79
CA ASN A 30 -4.27 22.82 4.76
C ASN A 30 -4.73 21.51 5.42
N ILE A 31 -3.78 20.64 5.81
CA ILE A 31 -4.07 19.33 6.41
C ILE A 31 -4.00 19.42 7.92
N TRP A 32 -5.07 18.95 8.58
CA TRP A 32 -5.18 18.90 10.02
C TRP A 32 -5.54 17.51 10.50
N PRO A 33 -4.82 16.92 11.47
CA PRO A 33 -5.26 15.67 12.09
C PRO A 33 -6.53 15.90 12.90
N VAL A 34 -7.45 14.95 12.85
CA VAL A 34 -8.60 14.91 13.78
C VAL A 34 -8.06 14.89 15.21
N GLY A 35 -8.68 15.65 16.10
CA GLY A 35 -8.21 15.76 17.48
C GLY A 35 -7.20 16.87 17.73
N SER A 36 -6.83 17.66 16.73
CA SER A 36 -6.07 18.88 16.93
C SER A 36 -6.86 19.82 17.85
N LYS A 37 -6.21 20.28 18.93
CA LYS A 37 -6.87 20.93 20.08
C LYS A 37 -7.76 22.13 19.72
N GLU A 38 -7.34 22.91 18.73
CA GLU A 38 -8.04 24.14 18.33
C GLU A 38 -8.84 23.96 17.02
N LEU A 39 -8.85 22.78 16.43
CA LEU A 39 -9.43 22.52 15.10
C LEU A 39 -10.88 23.02 14.99
N PHE A 40 -11.77 22.58 15.91
CA PHE A 40 -13.19 22.89 15.84
C PHE A 40 -13.51 24.32 16.28
N LYS A 41 -12.72 24.89 17.17
CA LYS A 41 -12.97 26.24 17.73
C LYS A 41 -12.51 27.38 16.84
N THR A 42 -11.46 27.14 16.05
CA THR A 42 -10.81 28.17 15.23
C THR A 42 -10.83 27.85 13.75
N VAL A 43 -10.35 26.68 13.37
CA VAL A 43 -10.14 26.34 11.95
C VAL A 43 -11.43 26.01 11.24
N LEU A 44 -12.32 25.23 11.88
CA LEU A 44 -13.59 24.78 11.27
C LEU A 44 -14.76 25.70 11.60
N LYS A 45 -14.56 26.69 12.46
CA LYS A 45 -15.63 27.60 12.83
C LYS A 45 -16.13 28.36 11.60
N ASP A 46 -17.46 28.39 11.46
CA ASP A 46 -18.17 29.10 10.38
C ASP A 46 -17.83 28.58 8.95
N ARG A 47 -17.33 27.34 8.81
CA ARG A 47 -17.06 26.69 7.53
C ARG A 47 -18.13 25.66 7.20
N GLU A 48 -18.38 25.49 5.92
CA GLU A 48 -19.12 24.35 5.40
C GLU A 48 -18.29 23.08 5.58
N ILE A 49 -18.93 22.00 6.03
CA ILE A 49 -18.28 20.70 6.25
C ILE A 49 -18.81 19.69 5.25
N ILE A 50 -17.93 19.17 4.41
CA ILE A 50 -18.21 18.05 3.50
C ILE A 50 -17.63 16.79 4.13
N SER A 51 -18.48 15.81 4.40
CA SER A 51 -18.07 14.47 4.90
C SER A 51 -18.40 13.42 3.86
N PRO A 52 -17.52 13.15 2.88
CA PRO A 52 -17.81 12.23 1.80
C PRO A 52 -17.81 10.78 2.29
N GLU A 53 -18.86 10.03 1.93
CA GLU A 53 -19.00 8.59 2.23
C GLU A 53 -19.13 7.81 0.92
N PRO A 54 -18.02 7.51 0.23
CA PRO A 54 -18.04 6.93 -1.12
C PRO A 54 -18.69 5.56 -1.20
N TYR A 55 -18.65 4.79 -0.11
CA TYR A 55 -19.23 3.45 -0.05
C TYR A 55 -20.77 3.42 -0.17
N ARG A 56 -21.42 4.57 0.02
CA ARG A 56 -22.88 4.75 -0.13
C ARG A 56 -23.28 5.33 -1.49
N LEU A 57 -22.29 5.75 -2.29
CA LEU A 57 -22.56 6.27 -3.63
C LEU A 57 -23.05 5.13 -4.53
N ASN A 58 -24.19 5.33 -5.18
CA ASN A 58 -24.81 4.31 -6.04
C ASN A 58 -23.88 3.84 -7.17
N ALA A 59 -23.14 4.76 -7.79
CA ALA A 59 -22.17 4.43 -8.85
C ALA A 59 -21.03 3.54 -8.32
N TYR A 60 -20.52 3.81 -7.11
CA TYR A 60 -19.51 2.98 -6.47
C TYR A 60 -20.07 1.61 -6.07
N PHE A 61 -21.23 1.59 -5.44
CA PHE A 61 -21.91 0.36 -5.02
C PHE A 61 -22.15 -0.61 -6.19
N ASN A 62 -22.45 -0.07 -7.37
CA ASN A 62 -22.66 -0.84 -8.60
C ASN A 62 -21.39 -1.03 -9.46
N GLN A 63 -20.21 -0.85 -8.90
CA GLN A 63 -18.89 -1.03 -9.54
C GLN A 63 -18.69 -0.22 -10.84
N ARG A 64 -19.38 0.91 -11.01
CA ARG A 64 -19.24 1.78 -12.18
C ARG A 64 -18.10 2.79 -12.06
N VAL A 65 -17.74 3.13 -10.83
CA VAL A 65 -16.65 4.08 -10.52
C VAL A 65 -15.73 3.52 -9.46
N ASN A 66 -14.47 3.93 -9.53
CA ASN A 66 -13.49 3.59 -8.49
C ASN A 66 -13.59 4.57 -7.29
N LEU A 67 -12.81 4.29 -6.26
CA LEU A 67 -12.84 5.06 -5.02
C LEU A 67 -12.45 6.55 -5.23
N ILE A 68 -11.52 6.83 -6.15
CA ILE A 68 -11.09 8.21 -6.46
C ILE A 68 -12.23 8.99 -7.10
N GLN A 69 -12.87 8.39 -8.10
CA GLN A 69 -14.03 8.98 -8.78
C GLN A 69 -15.19 9.19 -7.80
N ALA A 70 -15.44 8.21 -6.91
CA ALA A 70 -16.50 8.32 -5.93
C ALA A 70 -16.27 9.48 -4.94
N PHE A 71 -15.03 9.70 -4.49
CA PHE A 71 -14.69 10.86 -3.68
C PHE A 71 -14.83 12.17 -4.49
N ASP A 72 -14.38 12.19 -5.75
CA ASP A 72 -14.48 13.36 -6.62
C ASP A 72 -15.96 13.76 -6.82
N MET A 73 -16.82 12.80 -7.13
CA MET A 73 -18.27 13.01 -7.28
C MET A 73 -18.91 13.60 -6.03
N LEU A 74 -18.59 13.04 -4.85
CA LEU A 74 -19.19 13.49 -3.59
C LEU A 74 -18.66 14.85 -3.11
N ILE A 75 -17.39 15.14 -3.34
CA ILE A 75 -16.78 16.42 -2.92
C ILE A 75 -17.28 17.55 -3.83
N ASN A 76 -17.48 17.27 -5.09
CA ASN A 76 -17.89 18.28 -6.09
C ASN A 76 -19.41 18.27 -6.36
N ASP A 77 -20.18 17.45 -5.64
CA ASP A 77 -21.64 17.34 -5.76
C ASP A 77 -22.10 17.11 -7.23
N VAL A 78 -21.48 16.12 -7.89
CA VAL A 78 -21.81 15.73 -9.27
C VAL A 78 -22.41 14.35 -9.31
N ASP A 79 -23.53 14.21 -10.02
CA ASP A 79 -24.25 12.94 -10.19
C ASP A 79 -23.71 12.10 -11.34
N GLU A 80 -23.04 12.72 -12.30
CA GLU A 80 -22.48 12.05 -13.48
C GLU A 80 -21.12 11.42 -13.15
N GLU A 81 -20.82 10.27 -13.80
CA GLU A 81 -19.53 9.61 -13.64
C GLU A 81 -18.39 10.50 -14.18
N VAL A 82 -17.46 10.82 -13.31
CA VAL A 82 -16.31 11.65 -13.66
C VAL A 82 -15.16 10.79 -14.18
N GLU A 83 -14.31 11.38 -15.03
CA GLU A 83 -13.10 10.69 -15.47
C GLU A 83 -12.13 10.47 -14.31
N SER A 84 -11.54 9.28 -14.24
CA SER A 84 -10.52 8.99 -13.22
C SER A 84 -9.25 9.81 -13.46
N LYS A 85 -8.90 10.65 -12.50
CA LYS A 85 -7.68 11.47 -12.56
C LYS A 85 -6.48 10.71 -12.01
N PRO A 86 -5.27 10.95 -12.53
CA PRO A 86 -4.06 10.33 -11.99
C PRO A 86 -3.80 10.81 -10.55
N ILE A 87 -3.39 9.89 -9.71
CA ILE A 87 -2.93 10.22 -8.36
C ILE A 87 -1.47 10.68 -8.45
N ASN A 88 -1.16 11.79 -7.79
CA ASN A 88 0.20 12.27 -7.63
C ASN A 88 0.58 12.22 -6.14
N LEU A 89 1.74 11.67 -5.86
CA LEU A 89 2.30 11.60 -4.52
C LEU A 89 3.66 12.30 -4.48
N ASP A 90 3.73 13.39 -3.73
CA ASP A 90 4.97 14.14 -3.56
C ASP A 90 5.82 13.47 -2.46
N LEU A 91 6.95 12.88 -2.84
CA LEU A 91 7.90 12.29 -1.91
C LEU A 91 8.95 13.28 -1.46
N GLY A 92 9.13 13.37 -0.12
CA GLY A 92 10.24 14.11 0.48
C GLY A 92 11.59 13.52 0.11
N LYS A 93 12.62 14.35 0.02
CA LYS A 93 14.00 13.89 -0.29
C LYS A 93 14.51 12.87 0.74
N ALA A 94 14.16 13.03 2.01
CA ALA A 94 14.58 12.10 3.06
C ALA A 94 14.01 10.68 2.83
N ASP A 95 12.74 10.59 2.42
CA ASP A 95 12.07 9.32 2.17
C ASP A 95 12.56 8.66 0.90
N GLN A 96 12.86 9.45 -0.15
CA GLN A 96 13.51 8.96 -1.37
C GLN A 96 14.90 8.37 -1.06
N ILE A 97 15.71 9.08 -0.26
CA ILE A 97 17.05 8.61 0.15
C ILE A 97 16.93 7.34 1.00
N TYR A 98 15.98 7.29 1.93
CA TYR A 98 15.72 6.10 2.74
C TYR A 98 15.40 4.88 1.85
N GLY A 99 14.45 5.03 0.93
CA GLY A 99 14.06 3.96 0.01
C GLY A 99 15.21 3.49 -0.87
N TYR A 100 15.95 4.42 -1.46
CA TYR A 100 17.10 4.11 -2.29
C TYR A 100 18.18 3.34 -1.51
N ASN A 101 18.52 3.79 -0.30
CA ASN A 101 19.55 3.16 0.52
C ASN A 101 19.12 1.76 0.95
N LEU A 102 17.87 1.58 1.38
CA LEU A 102 17.34 0.27 1.76
C LEU A 102 17.36 -0.70 0.59
N VAL A 103 16.82 -0.29 -0.56
CA VAL A 103 16.77 -1.13 -1.76
C VAL A 103 18.18 -1.50 -2.24
N SER A 104 19.13 -0.54 -2.23
CA SER A 104 20.51 -0.80 -2.59
C SER A 104 21.19 -1.78 -1.62
N GLN A 105 20.95 -1.63 -0.32
CA GLN A 105 21.46 -2.54 0.71
C GLN A 105 20.92 -3.96 0.51
N VAL A 106 19.61 -4.09 0.24
CA VAL A 106 18.97 -5.39 0.01
C VAL A 106 19.50 -6.05 -1.27
N LYS A 107 19.63 -5.29 -2.36
CA LYS A 107 20.27 -5.80 -3.61
C LYS A 107 21.66 -6.34 -3.36
N GLN A 108 22.50 -5.59 -2.62
CA GLN A 108 23.85 -6.00 -2.30
C GLN A 108 23.90 -7.25 -1.42
N GLN A 109 23.07 -7.30 -0.36
CA GLN A 109 23.06 -8.43 0.57
C GLN A 109 22.54 -9.70 -0.07
N MET A 110 21.51 -9.60 -0.89
CA MET A 110 20.91 -10.74 -1.60
C MET A 110 21.61 -11.06 -2.92
N LYS A 111 22.57 -10.24 -3.36
CA LYS A 111 23.28 -10.34 -4.64
C LYS A 111 22.32 -10.46 -5.83
N LYS A 112 21.30 -9.60 -5.84
CA LYS A 112 20.27 -9.53 -6.88
C LYS A 112 20.20 -8.12 -7.45
N ASP A 113 19.94 -8.03 -8.76
CA ASP A 113 19.88 -6.75 -9.46
C ASP A 113 18.50 -6.10 -9.42
N LYS A 114 17.46 -6.92 -9.23
CA LYS A 114 16.06 -6.48 -9.21
C LYS A 114 15.42 -6.73 -7.85
N VAL A 115 14.57 -5.80 -7.43
CA VAL A 115 13.83 -5.87 -6.15
C VAL A 115 12.33 -5.87 -6.40
N VAL A 116 11.67 -6.84 -5.78
CA VAL A 116 10.21 -6.90 -5.65
C VAL A 116 9.82 -6.50 -4.23
N VAL A 117 9.01 -5.47 -4.08
CA VAL A 117 8.32 -5.18 -2.81
C VAL A 117 7.04 -5.99 -2.78
N PHE A 118 6.86 -6.81 -1.75
CA PHE A 118 5.67 -7.62 -1.57
C PHE A 118 4.91 -7.21 -0.32
N GLN A 119 3.67 -6.71 -0.50
CA GLN A 119 2.73 -6.44 0.59
C GLN A 119 1.68 -7.54 0.67
N PRO A 120 1.88 -8.57 1.51
CA PRO A 120 0.96 -9.71 1.57
C PRO A 120 -0.28 -9.44 2.41
N PHE A 121 -0.24 -8.42 3.30
CA PHE A 121 -1.26 -8.23 4.31
C PHE A 121 -1.94 -6.86 4.21
N GLY A 122 -3.25 -6.87 4.36
CA GLY A 122 -4.07 -5.68 4.56
C GLY A 122 -4.04 -5.20 6.02
N SER A 123 -4.73 -4.08 6.29
CA SER A 123 -4.79 -3.49 7.63
C SER A 123 -5.65 -4.29 8.64
N GLY A 124 -6.47 -5.22 8.15
CA GLY A 124 -7.34 -6.07 8.98
C GLY A 124 -6.65 -7.30 9.55
N VAL A 125 -5.39 -7.54 9.18
CA VAL A 125 -4.66 -8.73 9.59
C VAL A 125 -4.40 -8.75 11.08
N LYS A 126 -4.57 -9.93 11.69
CA LYS A 126 -4.32 -10.20 13.10
C LYS A 126 -3.45 -11.46 13.24
N ILE A 127 -2.70 -11.55 14.33
CA ILE A 127 -1.90 -12.73 14.69
C ILE A 127 -2.44 -13.25 16.01
N ASP A 128 -2.77 -14.53 16.06
CA ASP A 128 -3.11 -15.27 17.27
C ASP A 128 -2.24 -16.53 17.36
N GLY A 129 -1.26 -16.51 18.25
CA GLY A 129 -0.24 -17.56 18.32
C GLY A 129 0.53 -17.72 17.01
N ASN A 130 0.37 -18.87 16.36
CA ASN A 130 0.96 -19.18 15.06
C ASN A 130 0.02 -18.91 13.87
N PHE A 131 -1.18 -18.43 14.12
CA PHE A 131 -2.16 -18.17 13.09
C PHE A 131 -2.12 -16.70 12.67
N VAL A 132 -2.17 -16.49 11.35
CA VAL A 132 -2.34 -15.17 10.75
C VAL A 132 -3.67 -15.19 10.02
N PHE A 133 -4.55 -14.27 10.35
CA PHE A 133 -5.87 -14.17 9.72
C PHE A 133 -6.26 -12.72 9.47
N ASP A 134 -7.11 -12.51 8.51
CA ASP A 134 -7.63 -11.18 8.15
C ASP A 134 -9.15 -11.22 8.03
N GLU A 135 -9.83 -10.56 8.97
CA GLU A 135 -11.30 -10.47 8.97
C GLU A 135 -11.85 -9.78 7.70
N SER A 136 -11.05 -9.00 7.01
CA SER A 136 -11.44 -8.32 5.78
C SER A 136 -11.34 -9.21 4.53
N GLY A 137 -10.72 -10.39 4.62
CA GLY A 137 -10.53 -11.31 3.50
C GLY A 137 -9.67 -10.75 2.37
N ARG A 138 -8.71 -9.85 2.68
CA ARG A 138 -7.84 -9.20 1.69
C ARG A 138 -6.40 -9.65 1.73
N SER A 139 -5.97 -10.26 2.83
CA SER A 139 -4.58 -10.72 3.02
C SER A 139 -4.35 -12.09 2.40
N PHE A 140 -3.15 -12.29 1.89
CA PHE A 140 -2.71 -13.61 1.44
C PHE A 140 -2.64 -14.59 2.61
N GLU A 141 -2.93 -15.86 2.33
CA GLU A 141 -2.64 -16.94 3.26
C GLU A 141 -1.12 -17.07 3.50
N LEU A 142 -0.74 -17.40 4.73
CA LEU A 142 0.66 -17.45 5.11
C LEU A 142 1.45 -18.50 4.31
N SER A 143 0.82 -19.60 3.94
CA SER A 143 1.40 -20.63 3.06
C SER A 143 1.74 -20.09 1.68
N ASP A 144 0.85 -19.26 1.11
CA ASP A 144 1.08 -18.61 -0.18
C ASP A 144 2.15 -17.51 -0.08
N VAL A 145 2.21 -16.79 1.03
CA VAL A 145 3.30 -15.83 1.28
C VAL A 145 4.65 -16.54 1.25
N PHE A 146 4.79 -17.66 1.95
CA PHE A 146 6.03 -18.43 1.94
C PHE A 146 6.36 -18.97 0.55
N ARG A 147 5.38 -19.55 -0.15
CA ARG A 147 5.55 -20.08 -1.51
C ARG A 147 6.03 -19.01 -2.48
N ILE A 148 5.39 -17.83 -2.45
CA ILE A 148 5.75 -16.69 -3.31
C ILE A 148 7.16 -16.19 -3.00
N VAL A 149 7.49 -16.00 -1.73
CA VAL A 149 8.82 -15.52 -1.30
C VAL A 149 9.91 -16.52 -1.67
N ASP A 150 9.69 -17.82 -1.45
CA ASP A 150 10.65 -18.88 -1.78
C ASP A 150 10.95 -18.91 -3.29
N ASP A 151 9.94 -18.73 -4.13
CA ASP A 151 10.13 -18.75 -5.58
C ASP A 151 10.72 -17.42 -6.09
N LEU A 152 10.23 -16.27 -5.64
CA LEU A 152 10.77 -14.97 -6.05
C LEU A 152 12.23 -14.77 -5.63
N SER A 153 12.60 -15.25 -4.44
CA SER A 153 13.96 -15.07 -3.91
C SER A 153 15.03 -15.84 -4.69
N LYS A 154 14.65 -16.80 -5.53
CA LYS A 154 15.57 -17.47 -6.46
C LYS A 154 16.14 -16.49 -7.49
N ASP A 155 15.31 -15.57 -7.95
CA ASP A 155 15.63 -14.68 -9.07
C ASP A 155 15.77 -13.20 -8.64
N TYR A 156 15.03 -12.74 -7.66
CA TYR A 156 14.95 -11.34 -7.26
C TYR A 156 15.24 -11.15 -5.76
N ALA A 157 15.64 -9.96 -5.38
CA ALA A 157 15.61 -9.56 -3.99
C ALA A 157 14.16 -9.24 -3.59
N VAL A 158 13.72 -9.73 -2.43
CA VAL A 158 12.35 -9.52 -1.95
C VAL A 158 12.37 -8.67 -0.69
N ILE A 159 11.53 -7.64 -0.66
CA ILE A 159 11.26 -6.84 0.54
C ILE A 159 9.81 -7.07 0.92
N LEU A 160 9.56 -7.63 2.11
CA LEU A 160 8.21 -7.73 2.64
C LEU A 160 7.78 -6.42 3.28
N MET A 161 6.72 -5.84 2.75
CA MET A 161 6.10 -4.64 3.27
C MET A 161 5.08 -5.03 4.35
N THR A 162 5.59 -5.22 5.56
CA THR A 162 4.78 -5.56 6.74
C THR A 162 5.44 -5.04 8.01
N ASN A 163 4.63 -4.69 9.00
CA ASN A 163 5.07 -4.39 10.37
C ASN A 163 4.80 -5.56 11.33
N LEU A 164 4.27 -6.67 10.80
CA LEU A 164 3.95 -7.84 11.58
C LEU A 164 5.20 -8.71 11.79
N LYS A 165 5.33 -9.25 12.99
CA LYS A 165 6.27 -10.32 13.25
C LYS A 165 5.63 -11.64 12.77
N ILE A 166 6.00 -12.06 11.55
CA ILE A 166 5.46 -13.29 10.96
C ILE A 166 5.88 -14.49 11.83
N PRO A 167 4.92 -15.31 12.28
CA PRO A 167 5.24 -16.52 13.05
C PRO A 167 5.87 -17.57 12.13
N THR A 168 7.18 -17.74 12.25
CA THR A 168 7.91 -18.74 11.46
C THR A 168 9.18 -19.15 12.18
N ASP A 169 9.47 -20.46 12.14
CA ASP A 169 10.68 -21.06 12.69
C ASP A 169 11.78 -21.15 11.64
N ARG A 170 11.48 -20.83 10.37
CA ARG A 170 12.45 -20.87 9.27
C ARG A 170 12.83 -19.47 8.75
N PRO A 171 14.05 -19.29 8.27
CA PRO A 171 14.41 -18.07 7.54
C PRO A 171 13.52 -17.86 6.32
N MET A 172 13.09 -16.63 6.09
CA MET A 172 12.39 -16.23 4.86
C MET A 172 13.38 -15.63 3.89
N GLY A 173 13.17 -15.91 2.59
CA GLY A 173 13.88 -15.34 1.47
C GLY A 173 13.65 -13.86 1.23
N ALA A 174 13.34 -13.08 2.26
CA ALA A 174 12.96 -11.69 2.14
C ALA A 174 13.56 -10.81 3.24
N ALA A 175 13.78 -9.55 2.92
CA ALA A 175 14.10 -8.51 3.88
C ALA A 175 12.82 -7.94 4.49
N ILE A 176 12.80 -7.75 5.80
CA ILE A 176 11.70 -7.10 6.52
C ILE A 176 12.27 -5.87 7.23
N PRO A 177 12.05 -4.65 6.71
CA PRO A 177 12.50 -3.42 7.37
C PRO A 177 11.71 -3.19 8.66
N GLU A 178 12.43 -3.04 9.78
CA GLU A 178 11.79 -2.77 11.07
C GLU A 178 11.49 -1.28 11.23
N GLY A 179 10.27 -0.96 11.65
CA GLY A 179 9.88 0.38 12.08
C GLY A 179 9.88 1.42 10.97
N ALA A 180 9.74 1.02 9.72
CA ALA A 180 9.59 1.95 8.61
C ALA A 180 8.26 2.71 8.72
N SER A 181 8.33 4.04 8.63
CA SER A 181 7.15 4.90 8.58
C SER A 181 6.42 4.75 7.24
N LEU A 182 5.21 5.28 7.17
CA LEU A 182 4.42 5.27 5.94
C LEU A 182 5.17 5.94 4.77
N LEU A 183 5.76 7.11 5.00
CA LEU A 183 6.55 7.83 3.99
C LEU A 183 7.81 7.07 3.59
N GLN A 184 8.46 6.39 4.53
CA GLN A 184 9.59 5.53 4.23
C GLN A 184 9.19 4.35 3.36
N TRP A 185 8.03 3.74 3.61
CA TRP A 185 7.48 2.70 2.73
C TRP A 185 7.20 3.22 1.33
N THR A 186 6.64 4.44 1.18
CA THR A 186 6.49 5.03 -0.17
C THR A 186 7.83 5.22 -0.86
N GLY A 187 8.86 5.64 -0.13
CA GLY A 187 10.24 5.71 -0.63
C GLY A 187 10.79 4.37 -1.10
N VAL A 188 10.50 3.30 -0.35
CA VAL A 188 10.91 1.92 -0.72
C VAL A 188 10.20 1.46 -1.98
N VAL A 189 8.88 1.65 -2.09
CA VAL A 189 8.12 1.33 -3.31
C VAL A 189 8.64 2.13 -4.49
N ASN A 190 8.96 3.42 -4.29
CA ASN A 190 9.53 4.27 -5.34
C ASN A 190 10.89 3.76 -5.85
N ALA A 191 11.74 3.25 -4.98
CA ALA A 191 13.08 2.76 -5.34
C ALA A 191 13.08 1.32 -5.89
N ALA A 192 12.01 0.54 -5.64
CA ALA A 192 11.89 -0.84 -6.10
C ALA A 192 11.64 -0.94 -7.61
N ASP A 193 11.89 -2.14 -8.15
CA ASP A 193 11.67 -2.42 -9.58
C ASP A 193 10.23 -2.90 -9.85
N TYR A 194 9.58 -3.55 -8.87
CA TYR A 194 8.24 -4.10 -8.99
C TYR A 194 7.50 -4.13 -7.65
N PHE A 195 6.17 -4.04 -7.71
CA PHE A 195 5.31 -4.20 -6.56
C PHE A 195 4.40 -5.42 -6.75
N LEU A 196 4.29 -6.24 -5.71
CA LEU A 196 3.30 -7.30 -5.58
C LEU A 196 2.50 -7.04 -4.30
N GLY A 197 1.19 -7.19 -4.34
CA GLY A 197 0.42 -7.02 -3.10
C GLY A 197 -1.05 -7.42 -3.20
N CYS A 198 -1.71 -7.30 -2.07
CA CYS A 198 -3.16 -7.41 -1.94
C CYS A 198 -3.84 -6.05 -2.10
N ASP A 199 -5.18 -6.04 -1.97
CA ASP A 199 -5.96 -4.80 -1.87
C ASP A 199 -5.60 -4.05 -0.58
N SER A 200 -4.60 -3.20 -0.67
CA SER A 200 -4.12 -2.38 0.44
C SER A 200 -3.36 -1.15 -0.08
N MET A 201 -2.84 -0.37 0.83
CA MET A 201 -2.17 0.90 0.61
C MET A 201 -1.06 0.84 -0.46
N GLY A 202 -0.28 -0.23 -0.51
CA GLY A 202 0.88 -0.35 -1.39
C GLY A 202 0.53 -0.31 -2.88
N GLN A 203 -0.63 -0.84 -3.30
CA GLN A 203 -1.06 -0.72 -4.69
C GLN A 203 -1.29 0.75 -5.11
N HIS A 204 -1.82 1.55 -4.20
CA HIS A 204 -2.04 2.98 -4.46
C HIS A 204 -0.71 3.74 -4.54
N PHE A 205 0.27 3.38 -3.72
CA PHE A 205 1.63 3.91 -3.84
C PHE A 205 2.26 3.51 -5.18
N ALA A 206 2.18 2.23 -5.55
CA ALA A 206 2.72 1.75 -6.81
C ALA A 206 2.10 2.50 -8.00
N HIS A 207 0.78 2.71 -7.98
CA HIS A 207 0.09 3.47 -9.02
C HIS A 207 0.54 4.94 -9.07
N ALA A 208 0.53 5.63 -7.92
CA ALA A 208 0.89 7.04 -7.82
C ALA A 208 2.36 7.32 -8.21
N LEU A 209 3.22 6.33 -8.04
CA LEU A 209 4.66 6.40 -8.35
C LEU A 209 5.01 5.80 -9.73
N GLY A 210 4.01 5.37 -10.51
CA GLY A 210 4.21 4.79 -11.85
C GLY A 210 4.99 3.47 -11.83
N LYS A 211 4.85 2.66 -10.77
CA LYS A 211 5.52 1.36 -10.64
C LYS A 211 4.70 0.25 -11.26
N PRO A 212 5.34 -0.68 -11.98
CA PRO A 212 4.65 -1.88 -12.43
C PRO A 212 4.27 -2.74 -11.23
N ALA A 213 3.07 -3.32 -11.29
CA ALA A 213 2.52 -4.04 -10.14
C ALA A 213 1.68 -5.25 -10.53
N THR A 214 1.66 -6.25 -9.65
CA THR A 214 0.61 -7.27 -9.59
C THR A 214 -0.17 -7.11 -8.31
N VAL A 215 -1.49 -7.06 -8.43
CA VAL A 215 -2.40 -6.92 -7.30
C VAL A 215 -3.39 -8.09 -7.30
N VAL A 216 -3.47 -8.79 -6.17
CA VAL A 216 -4.42 -9.89 -5.98
C VAL A 216 -5.58 -9.39 -5.15
N ILE A 217 -6.78 -9.63 -5.63
CA ILE A 217 -8.03 -9.13 -5.04
C ILE A 217 -8.93 -10.30 -4.67
N GLY A 218 -9.35 -10.34 -3.42
CA GLY A 218 -10.25 -11.37 -2.89
C GLY A 218 -11.66 -10.85 -2.65
N SER A 219 -11.86 -10.13 -1.57
CA SER A 219 -13.18 -9.73 -1.05
C SER A 219 -13.75 -8.47 -1.69
N THR A 220 -12.94 -7.65 -2.36
CA THR A 220 -13.34 -6.38 -2.98
C THR A 220 -13.43 -6.50 -4.50
N PHE A 221 -13.99 -5.49 -5.16
CA PHE A 221 -14.10 -5.47 -6.62
C PHE A 221 -12.94 -4.70 -7.25
N PRO A 222 -12.26 -5.27 -8.28
CA PRO A 222 -11.17 -4.59 -8.99
C PRO A 222 -11.53 -3.19 -9.49
N GLU A 223 -12.73 -3.03 -10.01
CA GLU A 223 -13.25 -1.78 -10.58
C GLU A 223 -13.33 -0.68 -9.53
N ASN A 224 -13.62 -1.03 -8.29
CA ASN A 224 -13.79 -0.08 -7.20
C ASN A 224 -12.46 0.35 -6.58
N ILE A 225 -11.52 -0.58 -6.41
CA ILE A 225 -10.37 -0.35 -5.51
C ILE A 225 -9.02 -0.46 -6.18
N SER A 226 -8.96 -0.82 -7.45
CA SER A 226 -7.72 -0.97 -8.20
C SER A 226 -7.74 -0.19 -9.51
N TYR A 227 -6.84 -0.51 -10.42
CA TYR A 227 -6.57 0.27 -11.63
C TYR A 227 -6.61 -0.59 -12.89
N PRO A 228 -7.76 -1.18 -13.25
CA PRO A 228 -7.85 -2.14 -14.37
C PRO A 228 -7.49 -1.54 -15.73
N GLY A 229 -7.56 -0.21 -15.89
CA GLY A 229 -7.11 0.49 -17.11
C GLY A 229 -5.60 0.77 -17.17
N ASN A 230 -4.86 0.51 -16.12
CA ASN A 230 -3.41 0.78 -16.09
C ASN A 230 -2.64 -0.39 -16.71
N LYS A 231 -1.97 -0.15 -17.85
CA LYS A 231 -1.17 -1.14 -18.59
C LYS A 231 0.02 -1.73 -17.83
N ASP A 232 0.47 -1.04 -16.77
CA ASP A 232 1.57 -1.50 -15.92
C ASP A 232 1.08 -2.28 -14.70
N PHE A 233 -0.26 -2.48 -14.57
CA PHE A 233 -0.89 -3.26 -13.51
C PHE A 233 -1.43 -4.58 -14.05
N THR A 234 -1.04 -5.68 -13.42
CA THR A 234 -1.68 -6.98 -13.56
C THR A 234 -2.59 -7.19 -12.38
N ILE A 235 -3.90 -7.24 -12.61
CA ILE A 235 -4.89 -7.47 -11.57
C ILE A 235 -5.35 -8.93 -11.65
N ILE A 236 -5.25 -9.63 -10.53
CA ILE A 236 -5.69 -11.02 -10.39
C ILE A 236 -6.91 -11.01 -9.47
N ASP A 237 -8.08 -11.13 -10.05
CA ASP A 237 -9.33 -11.23 -9.32
C ASP A 237 -9.54 -12.66 -8.82
N ASN A 238 -8.92 -12.98 -7.67
CA ASN A 238 -8.94 -14.32 -7.08
C ASN A 238 -10.30 -14.68 -6.48
N GLY A 239 -11.05 -13.66 -6.06
CA GLY A 239 -12.39 -13.85 -5.48
C GLY A 239 -13.53 -13.89 -6.49
N LYS A 240 -13.28 -13.76 -7.80
CA LYS A 240 -14.29 -13.55 -8.83
C LYS A 240 -15.46 -14.54 -8.77
N GLU A 241 -15.18 -15.81 -8.57
CA GLU A 241 -16.20 -16.89 -8.61
C GLU A 241 -16.94 -17.04 -7.27
N ASN A 242 -16.33 -16.67 -6.16
CA ASN A 242 -16.84 -16.98 -4.82
C ASN A 242 -17.11 -15.73 -3.97
N ARG A 243 -16.84 -14.54 -4.50
CA ARG A 243 -17.02 -13.30 -3.76
C ARG A 243 -18.47 -13.07 -3.40
N VAL A 244 -18.72 -12.90 -2.12
CA VAL A 244 -19.99 -12.37 -1.62
C VAL A 244 -19.80 -10.88 -1.37
N TYR A 245 -20.59 -10.06 -2.06
CA TYR A 245 -20.55 -8.63 -1.85
C TYR A 245 -21.18 -8.29 -0.49
N VAL A 246 -20.33 -7.98 0.45
CA VAL A 246 -20.75 -7.42 1.73
C VAL A 246 -20.59 -5.91 1.62
N PRO A 247 -21.67 -5.13 1.68
CA PRO A 247 -21.60 -3.67 1.57
C PRO A 247 -20.98 -3.09 2.84
N TYR A 248 -19.65 -3.19 2.91
CA TYR A 248 -18.87 -2.71 4.03
C TYR A 248 -19.18 -1.23 4.27
N ARG A 249 -19.50 -0.86 5.50
CA ARG A 249 -19.92 0.48 5.94
C ARG A 249 -21.30 0.95 5.46
N VAL A 250 -22.03 0.18 4.70
CA VAL A 250 -23.44 0.49 4.41
C VAL A 250 -24.33 0.10 5.58
N THR A 251 -23.96 -0.96 6.31
CA THR A 251 -24.62 -1.37 7.54
C THR A 251 -23.70 -1.11 8.73
N SER A 252 -24.28 -0.74 9.88
CA SER A 252 -23.54 -0.52 11.12
C SER A 252 -23.09 -1.80 11.80
N ASP A 253 -23.63 -2.94 11.42
CA ASP A 253 -23.30 -4.22 12.01
C ASP A 253 -22.18 -4.88 11.19
N PRO A 254 -21.07 -5.28 11.82
CA PRO A 254 -20.10 -6.14 11.18
C PRO A 254 -20.82 -7.45 10.80
N ALA A 255 -20.61 -7.90 9.58
CA ALA A 255 -21.15 -9.19 9.14
C ALA A 255 -20.70 -10.27 10.13
N SER A 256 -21.66 -10.91 10.77
CA SER A 256 -21.41 -12.03 11.70
C SER A 256 -20.91 -13.29 10.97
N GLU A 257 -21.09 -13.31 9.64
CA GLU A 257 -20.68 -14.42 8.78
C GLU A 257 -19.46 -14.03 7.94
N ARG A 258 -18.48 -14.90 7.93
CA ARG A 258 -17.18 -14.68 7.24
C ARG A 258 -17.27 -15.26 5.82
N HIS A 259 -17.90 -14.51 4.91
CA HIS A 259 -18.22 -14.99 3.57
C HIS A 259 -17.02 -15.02 2.59
N ASN A 260 -15.98 -14.25 2.85
CA ASN A 260 -14.90 -14.03 1.88
C ASN A 260 -13.53 -14.54 2.36
N GLU A 261 -13.47 -15.38 3.40
CA GLU A 261 -12.21 -15.82 4.02
C GLU A 261 -11.28 -16.50 3.02
N ASP A 262 -11.81 -17.42 2.23
CA ASP A 262 -11.01 -18.26 1.33
C ASP A 262 -10.71 -17.59 -0.02
N ASN A 263 -11.23 -16.38 -0.25
CA ASN A 263 -11.06 -15.69 -1.53
C ASN A 263 -9.61 -15.25 -1.83
N MET A 264 -8.72 -15.33 -0.85
CA MET A 264 -7.29 -15.05 -1.05
C MET A 264 -6.41 -16.31 -1.09
N ILE A 265 -6.97 -17.51 -0.97
CA ILE A 265 -6.25 -18.76 -1.21
C ILE A 265 -5.96 -18.89 -2.70
N LEU A 266 -4.69 -18.97 -3.07
CA LEU A 266 -4.27 -19.01 -4.47
C LEU A 266 -4.43 -20.41 -5.04
N ASN A 267 -5.16 -20.53 -6.16
CA ASN A 267 -5.05 -21.71 -7.01
C ASN A 267 -3.76 -21.63 -7.86
N ASP A 268 -3.36 -22.77 -8.45
CA ASP A 268 -2.13 -22.87 -9.23
C ASP A 268 -2.13 -21.99 -10.49
N GLU A 269 -3.29 -21.71 -11.07
CA GLU A 269 -3.42 -20.83 -12.24
C GLU A 269 -3.09 -19.38 -11.86
N ASN A 270 -3.73 -18.87 -10.81
CA ASN A 270 -3.52 -17.50 -10.32
C ASN A 270 -2.10 -17.33 -9.75
N TYR A 271 -1.59 -18.35 -9.07
CA TYR A 271 -0.18 -18.36 -8.65
C TYR A 271 0.77 -18.22 -9.86
N LYS A 272 0.58 -19.00 -10.91
CA LYS A 272 1.38 -18.88 -12.15
C LYS A 272 1.24 -17.52 -12.81
N LYS A 273 0.03 -16.93 -12.82
CA LYS A 273 -0.19 -15.58 -13.36
C LYS A 273 0.62 -14.54 -12.58
N ILE A 274 0.69 -14.65 -11.24
CA ILE A 274 1.54 -13.78 -10.41
C ILE A 274 3.00 -13.89 -10.84
N MET A 275 3.53 -15.10 -10.85
CA MET A 275 4.95 -15.35 -11.16
C MET A 275 5.31 -14.89 -12.57
N ASN A 276 4.46 -15.19 -13.55
CA ASN A 276 4.67 -14.80 -14.94
C ASN A 276 4.66 -13.28 -15.12
N SER A 277 3.69 -12.57 -14.52
CA SER A 277 3.60 -11.11 -14.64
C SER A 277 4.86 -10.40 -14.15
N ILE A 278 5.46 -10.89 -13.06
CA ILE A 278 6.72 -10.37 -12.52
C ILE A 278 7.88 -10.69 -13.48
N THR A 279 7.96 -11.95 -13.92
CA THR A 279 9.04 -12.39 -14.81
C THR A 279 8.99 -11.73 -16.18
N ASP A 280 7.80 -11.54 -16.74
CA ASP A 280 7.61 -10.87 -18.03
C ASP A 280 8.04 -9.40 -17.98
N LYS A 281 7.84 -8.74 -16.84
CA LYS A 281 8.21 -7.34 -16.66
C LYS A 281 9.67 -7.15 -16.28
N LEU A 282 10.20 -7.99 -15.40
CA LEU A 282 11.57 -7.84 -14.88
C LEU A 282 12.63 -8.63 -15.67
N GLY A 283 12.19 -9.64 -16.43
CA GLY A 283 13.08 -10.63 -17.06
C GLY A 283 13.64 -11.63 -16.05
N LYS A 284 14.09 -12.79 -16.53
CA LYS A 284 14.86 -13.71 -15.69
C LYS A 284 16.29 -13.19 -15.59
N PRO A 285 16.86 -13.09 -14.38
CA PRO A 285 18.27 -12.71 -14.26
C PRO A 285 19.15 -13.73 -14.98
N SER A 286 20.17 -13.25 -15.67
CA SER A 286 21.18 -14.09 -16.27
C SER A 286 21.99 -14.78 -15.18
N SER A 287 21.68 -16.04 -14.95
CA SER A 287 22.40 -17.08 -14.20
C SER A 287 22.99 -16.80 -12.81
N ALA A 288 22.63 -17.70 -11.88
CA ALA A 288 23.49 -18.23 -10.81
C ALA A 288 24.06 -17.25 -9.78
N GLY A 289 23.19 -16.51 -9.13
CA GLY A 289 23.52 -16.04 -7.78
C GLY A 289 23.32 -17.19 -6.79
N SER A 290 24.37 -17.59 -6.06
CA SER A 290 24.29 -18.59 -5.00
C SER A 290 23.18 -18.20 -4.00
N GLN A 291 22.38 -19.17 -3.57
CA GLN A 291 21.48 -19.02 -2.45
C GLN A 291 22.28 -18.57 -1.22
N LEU A 292 22.05 -17.36 -0.76
CA LEU A 292 22.64 -16.88 0.48
C LEU A 292 21.63 -17.04 1.61
N PRO A 293 22.13 -17.35 2.82
CA PRO A 293 21.30 -17.26 4.00
C PRO A 293 20.83 -15.80 4.16
N LEU A 294 19.54 -15.65 4.37
CA LEU A 294 18.87 -14.36 4.35
C LEU A 294 18.82 -13.78 5.75
N ALA A 295 19.17 -12.51 5.83
CA ALA A 295 19.03 -11.78 7.07
C ALA A 295 17.55 -11.42 7.29
N ASN A 296 16.94 -12.06 8.27
CA ASN A 296 15.70 -11.59 8.85
C ASN A 296 16.00 -10.27 9.56
N ASN A 297 15.17 -9.25 9.38
CA ASN A 297 15.28 -7.94 10.03
C ASN A 297 16.49 -7.09 9.60
N ILE A 298 16.36 -6.41 8.47
CA ILE A 298 17.32 -5.41 8.03
C ILE A 298 17.00 -4.07 8.71
N LYS A 299 17.91 -3.63 9.58
CA LYS A 299 17.91 -2.23 10.02
C LYS A 299 18.60 -1.39 8.96
N PRO A 300 17.94 -0.38 8.38
CA PRO A 300 18.61 0.51 7.46
C PRO A 300 19.80 1.14 8.17
N ASN A 301 20.96 1.14 7.54
CA ASN A 301 22.08 1.95 7.98
C ASN A 301 21.72 3.43 7.73
N LEU A 302 20.87 3.97 8.59
CA LEU A 302 20.72 5.41 8.69
C LEU A 302 22.08 5.94 9.11
N PHE A 303 22.63 6.84 8.30
CA PHE A 303 23.90 7.52 8.53
C PHE A 303 24.13 7.72 10.03
N ASN A 304 25.30 7.32 10.49
CA ASN A 304 25.73 7.31 11.87
C ASN A 304 25.58 8.73 12.49
N THR A 305 24.38 9.08 12.95
CA THR A 305 24.07 10.36 13.60
C THR A 305 24.74 10.50 14.97
N LYS A 306 25.53 9.50 15.39
CA LYS A 306 26.30 9.55 16.64
C LYS A 306 27.50 10.49 16.62
N LYS A 307 27.91 11.08 15.48
CA LYS A 307 29.04 12.00 15.43
C LYS A 307 28.67 13.47 15.63
N ASN A 308 27.41 13.88 15.65
CA ASN A 308 27.04 15.29 15.77
C ASN A 308 26.43 15.71 17.13
N LYS A 309 26.55 14.89 18.17
CA LYS A 309 26.10 15.26 19.53
C LYS A 309 27.22 15.84 20.42
N LYS A 310 28.31 16.29 19.84
CA LYS A 310 29.46 16.82 20.62
C LYS A 310 29.86 18.24 20.23
N VAL A 311 28.95 19.12 19.89
CA VAL A 311 29.21 20.56 19.81
C VAL A 311 27.92 21.35 20.03
N ILE A 312 27.24 21.24 21.14
CA ILE A 312 26.44 22.29 21.73
C ILE A 312 26.30 21.92 23.22
N GLY A 313 27.30 22.27 23.95
CA GLY A 313 27.29 22.23 25.37
C GLY A 313 28.40 23.14 25.88
N GLU A 314 28.03 24.10 26.68
CA GLU A 314 28.85 24.98 27.46
C GLU A 314 29.42 26.24 26.74
N LYS A 315 28.61 27.30 26.79
CA LYS A 315 29.03 28.56 27.48
C LYS A 315 27.76 29.33 27.91
#